data_cb0555914822f621824e1241f984dab5
#
_entry.id   cb0555914822f621824e1241f984dab5
#
_cell.length_a   1.000
_cell.length_b   1.000
_cell.length_c   1.000
_cell.angle_alpha   90.00
_cell.angle_beta   90.00
_cell.angle_gamma   90.00
#
_symmetry.space_group_name_H-M   'P 1'
#
loop_
_entity.id
_entity.type
_entity.pdbx_description
1 polymer ?
#
loop_
_entity_poly.entity_id
_entity_poly.type
_entity_poly.pdbx_seq_one_letter_code
_entity_poly.pdbx_strand_id
1 'polypeptide(L)'
;MKYRDLRDFVAQLEARGELKRIAVEVDPRLEMTEICDRVLRAGGPALLFEKPAGGAMPVLGNLFGTARRVALGMGEEDVDRLREIGKLLAYLKEPEPPRGLKDAWDKLPVLKQVLNMAPKVLSAAPCQEVVWEGAEVDLARLPIQTCWPGDAGPLLTWGLVVTRGPAKSRQNLGIYRQQLIGRNRLIMRWLAHRGGALDFRDHCERHPGQPFPVAVVIGADPATILGAVTPVPDSLSEYQFAGLLRGGRTELVKCLGSDLQVPAYAEIVLEGAIQPGDTAPEGPFGDHTGYYNEVAEFPVFTVERITTRRDPIYHSTYTGKPPDEPAMLGVALNEVFVPLLQKQFPEITDFYLPPEGCSYRLAVVSMKKQYPGHAKRVMFGIWSFLRQFMYTKFIIVTDDDVNIRDWKDVIWAMTTRVDAARDTLIAENTPIDYLDFASPVAGLGSKLGIDATNKWPGETSREWGRAIVMDEAVKRRVDALWEQLDL
;
A
#
# COMPACT_ATOMS: atom_id res chain seq x y z
N MET A 1 16.36 -8.63 -3.19
CA MET A 1 17.33 -7.61 -3.67
C MET A 1 17.76 -6.70 -2.53
N LYS A 2 19.04 -6.35 -2.38
CA LYS A 2 19.52 -5.40 -1.36
C LYS A 2 20.03 -4.12 -2.03
N TYR A 3 19.70 -2.98 -1.46
CA TYR A 3 20.05 -1.66 -1.97
C TYR A 3 20.22 -0.68 -0.80
N ARG A 4 20.91 0.44 -1.03
CA ARG A 4 21.19 1.44 -0.01
C ARG A 4 20.10 2.54 0.03
N ASP A 5 19.75 3.08 -1.12
CA ASP A 5 18.83 4.21 -1.29
C ASP A 5 18.03 4.07 -2.60
N LEU A 6 17.20 5.06 -2.92
CA LEU A 6 16.39 5.06 -4.15
C LEU A 6 17.27 4.98 -5.41
N ARG A 7 18.38 5.72 -5.45
CA ARG A 7 19.26 5.74 -6.65
C ARG A 7 19.93 4.40 -6.90
N ASP A 8 20.38 3.73 -5.85
CA ASP A 8 20.93 2.37 -5.93
C ASP A 8 19.85 1.38 -6.41
N PHE A 9 18.62 1.49 -5.90
CA PHE A 9 17.50 0.67 -6.36
C PHE A 9 17.20 0.89 -7.84
N VAL A 10 17.12 2.15 -8.29
CA VAL A 10 16.90 2.54 -9.69
C VAL A 10 18.00 1.99 -10.60
N ALA A 11 19.27 2.10 -10.19
CA ALA A 11 20.40 1.55 -10.95
C ALA A 11 20.33 0.02 -11.08
N GLN A 12 19.92 -0.67 -10.01
CA GLN A 12 19.74 -2.13 -10.05
C GLN A 12 18.54 -2.55 -10.92
N LEU A 13 17.44 -1.79 -10.94
CA LEU A 13 16.32 -2.01 -11.86
C LEU A 13 16.77 -1.81 -13.32
N GLU A 14 17.54 -0.77 -13.59
CA GLU A 14 18.08 -0.50 -14.94
C GLU A 14 18.96 -1.65 -15.42
N ALA A 15 19.86 -2.14 -14.58
CA ALA A 15 20.72 -3.30 -14.89
C ALA A 15 19.92 -4.60 -15.14
N ARG A 16 18.70 -4.70 -14.61
CA ARG A 16 17.79 -5.85 -14.81
C ARG A 16 16.83 -5.67 -15.99
N GLY A 17 16.86 -4.53 -16.69
CA GLY A 17 15.89 -4.19 -17.74
C GLY A 17 14.48 -3.82 -17.21
N GLU A 18 14.37 -3.58 -15.91
CA GLU A 18 13.12 -3.21 -15.21
C GLU A 18 12.92 -1.69 -15.12
N LEU A 19 13.81 -0.88 -15.76
CA LEU A 19 13.71 0.58 -15.83
C LEU A 19 13.99 1.05 -17.26
N LYS A 20 13.20 2.00 -17.73
CA LYS A 20 13.39 2.68 -19.01
C LYS A 20 13.59 4.18 -18.79
N ARG A 21 14.67 4.74 -19.38
CA ARG A 21 14.90 6.19 -19.44
C ARG A 21 14.15 6.78 -20.63
N ILE A 22 13.45 7.87 -20.40
CA ILE A 22 12.68 8.63 -21.39
C ILE A 22 13.43 9.94 -21.63
N ALA A 23 14.17 10.01 -22.74
CA ALA A 23 15.01 11.16 -23.08
C ALA A 23 14.28 12.27 -23.86
N VAL A 24 13.08 12.01 -24.33
CA VAL A 24 12.22 13.01 -24.97
C VAL A 24 11.56 13.89 -23.92
N GLU A 25 11.23 15.13 -24.29
CA GLU A 25 10.48 16.01 -23.42
C GLU A 25 9.04 15.49 -23.25
N VAL A 26 8.55 15.44 -22.00
CA VAL A 26 7.20 14.99 -21.64
C VAL A 26 6.60 15.95 -20.61
N ASP A 27 5.34 16.35 -20.85
CA ASP A 27 4.62 17.25 -19.94
C ASP A 27 4.18 16.51 -18.65
N PRO A 28 4.55 17.01 -17.44
CA PRO A 28 3.99 16.52 -16.19
C PRO A 28 2.46 16.64 -16.10
N ARG A 29 1.89 17.52 -16.90
CA ARG A 29 0.45 17.67 -17.00
C ARG A 29 -0.11 16.65 -18.00
N LEU A 30 -0.77 15.61 -17.51
CA LEU A 30 -1.49 14.54 -18.22
C LEU A 30 -0.60 13.53 -18.96
N GLU A 31 0.44 13.97 -19.73
CA GLU A 31 1.20 13.05 -20.59
C GLU A 31 1.96 12.00 -19.80
N MET A 32 2.63 12.38 -18.71
CA MET A 32 3.35 11.41 -17.87
C MET A 32 2.41 10.36 -17.29
N THR A 33 1.22 10.76 -16.88
CA THR A 33 0.19 9.85 -16.36
C THR A 33 -0.26 8.86 -17.43
N GLU A 34 -0.59 9.34 -18.64
CA GLU A 34 -1.02 8.48 -19.76
C GLU A 34 0.08 7.47 -20.15
N ILE A 35 1.35 7.91 -20.19
CA ILE A 35 2.47 7.01 -20.49
C ILE A 35 2.61 5.97 -19.37
N CYS A 36 2.57 6.37 -18.10
CA CYS A 36 2.67 5.47 -16.96
C CYS A 36 1.52 4.44 -16.95
N ASP A 37 0.27 4.87 -17.22
CA ASP A 37 -0.90 3.98 -17.26
C ASP A 37 -0.76 2.91 -18.35
N ARG A 38 -0.39 3.31 -19.57
CA ARG A 38 -0.17 2.36 -20.67
C ARG A 38 0.94 1.36 -20.37
N VAL A 39 2.05 1.83 -19.82
CA VAL A 39 3.19 0.97 -19.48
C VAL A 39 2.83 0.02 -18.35
N LEU A 40 2.13 0.49 -17.31
CA LEU A 40 1.68 -0.34 -16.20
C LEU A 40 0.74 -1.45 -16.69
N ARG A 41 -0.27 -1.10 -17.51
CA ARG A 41 -1.24 -2.07 -18.07
C ARG A 41 -0.59 -3.11 -18.97
N ALA A 42 0.53 -2.77 -19.59
CA ALA A 42 1.35 -3.72 -20.37
C ALA A 42 2.34 -4.53 -19.51
N GLY A 43 2.33 -4.36 -18.17
CA GLY A 43 3.31 -4.99 -17.29
C GLY A 43 4.75 -4.50 -17.51
N GLY A 44 4.90 -3.29 -18.04
CA GLY A 44 6.18 -2.72 -18.46
C GLY A 44 7.04 -2.17 -17.31
N PRO A 45 8.21 -1.59 -17.63
CA PRO A 45 9.23 -1.18 -16.65
C PRO A 45 8.84 0.08 -15.87
N ALA A 46 9.59 0.39 -14.82
CA ALA A 46 9.64 1.71 -14.22
C ALA A 46 10.16 2.75 -15.23
N LEU A 47 9.76 4.00 -15.10
CA LEU A 47 10.08 5.07 -16.05
C LEU A 47 10.81 6.21 -15.38
N LEU A 48 11.96 6.61 -15.93
CA LEU A 48 12.67 7.82 -15.54
C LEU A 48 12.58 8.85 -16.68
N PHE A 49 11.71 9.83 -16.52
CA PHE A 49 11.57 10.96 -17.44
C PHE A 49 12.70 11.97 -17.18
N GLU A 50 13.69 12.01 -18.08
CA GLU A 50 14.88 12.85 -17.89
C GLU A 50 14.63 14.32 -18.21
N LYS A 51 13.62 14.62 -19.02
CA LYS A 51 13.30 15.97 -19.50
C LYS A 51 11.80 16.28 -19.29
N PRO A 52 11.37 16.58 -18.04
CA PRO A 52 10.02 17.09 -17.84
C PRO A 52 9.88 18.48 -18.46
N ALA A 53 8.78 18.74 -19.17
CA ALA A 53 8.51 20.06 -19.73
C ALA A 53 8.46 21.12 -18.60
N GLY A 54 9.10 22.25 -18.81
CA GLY A 54 9.15 23.35 -17.85
C GLY A 54 10.11 23.17 -16.68
N GLY A 55 10.89 22.08 -16.63
CA GLY A 55 11.82 21.82 -15.53
C GLY A 55 13.03 20.97 -15.94
N ALA A 56 14.03 20.93 -15.07
CA ALA A 56 15.25 20.12 -15.26
C ALA A 56 15.34 18.91 -14.32
N MET A 57 14.42 18.80 -13.35
CA MET A 57 14.45 17.73 -12.35
C MET A 57 13.79 16.46 -12.92
N PRO A 58 14.52 15.33 -13.04
CA PRO A 58 13.95 14.08 -13.57
C PRO A 58 12.77 13.59 -12.71
N VAL A 59 11.79 12.96 -13.38
CA VAL A 59 10.63 12.35 -12.72
C VAL A 59 10.68 10.83 -12.81
N LEU A 60 10.62 10.17 -11.68
CA LEU A 60 10.52 8.72 -11.58
C LEU A 60 9.04 8.32 -11.40
N GLY A 61 8.49 7.58 -12.34
CA GLY A 61 7.14 7.05 -12.29
C GLY A 61 7.08 5.54 -12.49
N ASN A 62 5.93 4.95 -12.22
CA ASN A 62 5.69 3.52 -12.38
C ASN A 62 6.71 2.62 -11.66
N LEU A 63 7.29 3.13 -10.56
CA LEU A 63 8.33 2.40 -9.81
C LEU A 63 7.82 1.06 -9.28
N PHE A 64 6.61 1.06 -8.72
CA PHE A 64 5.93 -0.11 -8.16
C PHE A 64 4.83 -0.66 -9.08
N GLY A 65 4.89 -0.39 -10.37
CA GLY A 65 3.88 -0.78 -11.35
C GLY A 65 3.80 -2.29 -11.66
N THR A 66 4.60 -3.13 -10.98
CA THR A 66 4.44 -4.59 -10.98
C THR A 66 4.64 -5.14 -9.58
N ALA A 67 3.91 -6.20 -9.22
CA ALA A 67 4.06 -6.86 -7.91
C ALA A 67 5.50 -7.35 -7.68
N ARG A 68 6.22 -7.73 -8.74
CA ARG A 68 7.63 -8.09 -8.66
C ARG A 68 8.51 -6.94 -8.21
N ARG A 69 8.36 -5.72 -8.76
CA ARG A 69 9.14 -4.56 -8.32
C ARG A 69 8.81 -4.15 -6.88
N VAL A 70 7.56 -4.36 -6.44
CA VAL A 70 7.21 -4.19 -5.03
C VAL A 70 7.97 -5.20 -4.16
N ALA A 71 8.00 -6.48 -4.53
CA ALA A 71 8.77 -7.50 -3.81
C ALA A 71 10.27 -7.15 -3.75
N LEU A 72 10.86 -6.74 -4.88
CA LEU A 72 12.24 -6.25 -4.93
C LEU A 72 12.46 -5.07 -3.97
N GLY A 73 11.53 -4.13 -3.91
CA GLY A 73 11.53 -3.00 -2.96
C GLY A 73 11.44 -3.45 -1.50
N MET A 74 10.78 -4.56 -1.22
CA MET A 74 10.71 -5.18 0.11
C MET A 74 11.91 -6.11 0.41
N GLY A 75 12.90 -6.17 -0.48
CA GLY A 75 14.12 -6.97 -0.29
C GLY A 75 14.04 -8.40 -0.81
N GLU A 76 12.90 -8.81 -1.38
CA GLU A 76 12.65 -10.16 -1.88
C GLU A 76 12.76 -10.24 -3.42
N GLU A 77 13.13 -11.40 -3.95
CA GLU A 77 13.21 -11.61 -5.42
C GLU A 77 11.85 -12.02 -6.01
N ASP A 78 11.03 -12.72 -5.22
CA ASP A 78 9.74 -13.25 -5.63
C ASP A 78 8.61 -12.74 -4.74
N VAL A 79 7.42 -12.55 -5.32
CA VAL A 79 6.22 -12.06 -4.61
C VAL A 79 5.79 -13.04 -3.50
N ASP A 80 5.88 -14.35 -3.75
CA ASP A 80 5.50 -15.37 -2.76
C ASP A 80 6.36 -15.33 -1.49
N ARG A 81 7.61 -14.84 -1.60
CA ARG A 81 8.50 -14.63 -0.45
C ARG A 81 7.98 -13.59 0.55
N LEU A 82 7.09 -12.71 0.11
CA LEU A 82 6.45 -11.73 0.99
C LEU A 82 5.62 -12.38 2.09
N ARG A 83 5.20 -13.65 1.93
CA ARG A 83 4.56 -14.42 3.00
C ARG A 83 5.47 -14.61 4.23
N GLU A 84 6.79 -14.70 4.04
CA GLU A 84 7.73 -14.80 5.17
C GLU A 84 7.74 -13.49 5.99
N ILE A 85 7.63 -12.34 5.31
CA ILE A 85 7.47 -11.04 5.98
C ILE A 85 6.14 -11.03 6.76
N GLY A 86 5.06 -11.54 6.16
CA GLY A 86 3.76 -11.67 6.82
C GLY A 86 3.81 -12.57 8.07
N LYS A 87 4.52 -13.69 8.02
CA LYS A 87 4.74 -14.58 9.18
C LYS A 87 5.51 -13.86 10.30
N LEU A 88 6.54 -13.10 9.94
CA LEU A 88 7.29 -12.28 10.90
C LEU A 88 6.38 -11.24 11.58
N LEU A 89 5.57 -10.50 10.80
CA LEU A 89 4.64 -9.52 11.34
C LEU A 89 3.56 -10.17 12.22
N ALA A 90 3.02 -11.32 11.82
CA ALA A 90 2.06 -12.10 12.61
C ALA A 90 2.66 -12.52 13.96
N TYR A 91 3.90 -12.96 13.97
CA TYR A 91 4.63 -13.28 15.21
C TYR A 91 4.87 -12.06 16.09
N LEU A 92 5.30 -10.93 15.51
CA LEU A 92 5.56 -9.69 16.25
C LEU A 92 4.29 -9.05 16.82
N LYS A 93 3.16 -9.22 16.15
CA LYS A 93 1.85 -8.73 16.62
C LYS A 93 1.34 -9.50 17.83
N GLU A 94 1.50 -10.82 17.84
CA GLU A 94 1.07 -11.72 18.89
C GLU A 94 2.19 -12.75 19.17
N PRO A 95 3.22 -12.37 19.95
CA PRO A 95 4.33 -13.26 20.23
C PRO A 95 3.83 -14.48 21.04
N GLU A 96 4.04 -15.67 20.51
CA GLU A 96 3.79 -16.89 21.28
C GLU A 96 4.94 -17.15 22.25
N PRO A 97 4.65 -17.51 23.52
CA PRO A 97 5.69 -17.96 24.43
C PRO A 97 6.41 -19.18 23.82
N PRO A 98 7.73 -19.25 23.95
CA PRO A 98 8.49 -20.36 23.38
C PRO A 98 8.04 -21.68 23.99
N ARG A 99 7.79 -22.68 23.14
CA ARG A 99 7.33 -24.02 23.52
C ARG A 99 8.45 -24.91 24.10
N GLY A 100 9.61 -24.31 24.40
CA GLY A 100 10.78 -24.97 24.97
C GLY A 100 12.08 -24.25 24.61
N LEU A 101 13.21 -24.74 25.17
CA LEU A 101 14.51 -24.12 24.95
C LEU A 101 14.93 -24.04 23.48
N LYS A 102 14.62 -25.05 22.68
CA LYS A 102 14.95 -25.07 21.25
C LYS A 102 14.17 -23.97 20.50
N ASP A 103 12.87 -23.87 20.73
CA ASP A 103 12.01 -22.83 20.10
C ASP A 103 12.43 -21.42 20.54
N ALA A 104 12.86 -21.24 21.80
CA ALA A 104 13.42 -19.98 22.28
C ALA A 104 14.72 -19.61 21.54
N TRP A 105 15.59 -20.58 21.30
CA TRP A 105 16.84 -20.38 20.55
C TRP A 105 16.57 -20.04 19.08
N ASP A 106 15.61 -20.71 18.45
CA ASP A 106 15.23 -20.47 17.04
C ASP A 106 14.60 -19.08 16.84
N LYS A 107 13.89 -18.55 17.85
CA LYS A 107 13.25 -17.21 17.81
C LYS A 107 14.19 -16.07 18.22
N LEU A 108 15.26 -16.37 18.97
CA LEU A 108 16.19 -15.37 19.48
C LEU A 108 16.88 -14.53 18.38
N PRO A 109 17.32 -15.09 17.23
CA PRO A 109 17.89 -14.31 16.13
C PRO A 109 16.93 -13.26 15.58
N VAL A 110 15.66 -13.61 15.40
CA VAL A 110 14.60 -12.71 14.89
C VAL A 110 14.39 -11.54 15.86
N LEU A 111 14.23 -11.81 17.15
CA LEU A 111 14.07 -10.76 18.18
C LEU A 111 15.31 -9.87 18.26
N LYS A 112 16.50 -10.45 18.21
CA LYS A 112 17.76 -9.70 18.20
C LYS A 112 17.88 -8.84 16.94
N GLN A 113 17.47 -9.33 15.78
CA GLN A 113 17.44 -8.57 14.53
C GLN A 113 16.49 -7.37 14.64
N VAL A 114 15.27 -7.55 15.14
CA VAL A 114 14.30 -6.47 15.36
C VAL A 114 14.86 -5.40 16.31
N LEU A 115 15.43 -5.80 17.44
CA LEU A 115 16.02 -4.89 18.41
C LEU A 115 17.23 -4.11 17.84
N ASN A 116 18.02 -4.76 16.97
CA ASN A 116 19.19 -4.14 16.36
C ASN A 116 18.83 -3.21 15.17
N MET A 117 17.57 -3.19 14.71
CA MET A 117 17.11 -2.35 13.59
C MET A 117 16.63 -0.96 14.02
N ALA A 118 16.85 -0.55 15.27
CA ALA A 118 16.57 0.83 15.68
C ALA A 118 17.28 1.83 14.72
N PRO A 119 16.57 2.86 14.23
CA PRO A 119 17.15 3.82 13.29
C PRO A 119 18.43 4.46 13.84
N LYS A 120 19.32 4.84 12.93
CA LYS A 120 20.55 5.57 13.25
C LYS A 120 20.39 7.02 12.81
N VAL A 121 20.54 7.95 13.74
CA VAL A 121 20.51 9.39 13.44
C VAL A 121 21.90 9.87 13.08
N LEU A 122 22.01 10.53 11.91
CA LEU A 122 23.22 11.15 11.39
C LEU A 122 23.24 12.63 11.74
N SER A 123 24.45 13.20 11.85
CA SER A 123 24.65 14.64 12.06
C SER A 123 24.50 15.48 10.79
N ALA A 124 24.72 14.87 9.61
CA ALA A 124 24.55 15.47 8.30
C ALA A 124 24.15 14.40 7.30
N ALA A 125 23.43 14.75 6.24
CA ALA A 125 22.91 13.79 5.28
C ALA A 125 22.78 14.37 3.86
N PRO A 126 22.82 13.50 2.83
CA PRO A 126 22.68 13.93 1.43
C PRO A 126 21.38 14.69 1.15
N CYS A 127 20.27 14.38 1.80
CA CYS A 127 18.99 15.10 1.61
C CYS A 127 19.05 16.59 2.05
N GLN A 128 20.17 17.04 2.63
CA GLN A 128 20.37 18.43 3.09
C GLN A 128 21.55 19.10 2.36
N GLU A 129 21.98 18.59 1.20
CA GLU A 129 23.08 19.17 0.41
C GLU A 129 22.71 20.53 -0.21
N VAL A 130 21.45 20.73 -0.55
CA VAL A 130 20.90 21.98 -1.08
C VAL A 130 19.74 22.40 -0.19
N VAL A 131 19.69 23.69 0.16
CA VAL A 131 18.67 24.25 1.06
C VAL A 131 18.07 25.48 0.42
N TRP A 132 16.72 25.51 0.31
CA TRP A 132 15.95 26.67 -0.13
C TRP A 132 15.14 27.17 1.06
N GLU A 133 15.32 28.45 1.42
CA GLU A 133 14.65 29.10 2.56
C GLU A 133 14.05 30.45 2.16
N GLY A 134 13.05 30.90 2.91
CA GLY A 134 12.44 32.20 2.75
C GLY A 134 11.92 32.43 1.31
N ALA A 135 12.49 33.44 0.64
CA ALA A 135 12.09 33.76 -0.74
C ALA A 135 12.48 32.74 -1.80
N GLU A 136 13.34 31.78 -1.49
CA GLU A 136 13.72 30.71 -2.42
C GLU A 136 12.76 29.53 -2.41
N VAL A 137 11.90 29.42 -1.38
CA VAL A 137 10.90 28.36 -1.29
C VAL A 137 9.84 28.57 -2.36
N ASP A 138 9.85 27.71 -3.35
CA ASP A 138 8.89 27.73 -4.46
C ASP A 138 8.63 26.30 -4.96
N LEU A 139 7.43 25.79 -4.68
CA LEU A 139 7.00 24.46 -5.06
C LEU A 139 6.80 24.29 -6.58
N ALA A 140 6.68 25.39 -7.33
CA ALA A 140 6.65 25.36 -8.80
C ALA A 140 7.98 24.88 -9.42
N ARG A 141 9.08 24.84 -8.64
CA ARG A 141 10.36 24.25 -9.07
C ARG A 141 10.34 22.73 -9.12
N LEU A 142 9.33 22.10 -8.49
CA LEU A 142 9.13 20.66 -8.49
C LEU A 142 8.20 20.29 -9.65
N PRO A 143 8.49 19.23 -10.41
CA PRO A 143 7.64 18.77 -11.52
C PRO A 143 6.42 18.00 -11.00
N ILE A 144 5.58 18.67 -10.18
CA ILE A 144 4.37 18.09 -9.59
C ILE A 144 3.35 17.85 -10.69
N GLN A 145 2.88 16.62 -10.82
CA GLN A 145 1.97 16.21 -11.87
C GLN A 145 0.54 16.70 -11.67
N THR A 146 -0.14 17.03 -12.77
CA THR A 146 -1.61 17.00 -12.87
C THR A 146 -1.99 15.72 -13.60
N CYS A 147 -2.61 14.77 -12.90
CA CYS A 147 -2.77 13.42 -13.43
C CYS A 147 -3.94 13.28 -14.41
N TRP A 148 -5.08 13.93 -14.13
CA TRP A 148 -6.30 13.76 -14.91
C TRP A 148 -6.90 15.10 -15.36
N PRO A 149 -7.65 15.13 -16.48
CA PRO A 149 -8.20 16.37 -17.02
C PRO A 149 -9.12 17.14 -16.06
N GLY A 150 -9.80 16.42 -15.14
CA GLY A 150 -10.70 17.02 -14.16
C GLY A 150 -10.05 17.28 -12.80
N ASP A 151 -8.75 17.06 -12.65
CA ASP A 151 -8.03 17.37 -11.39
C ASP A 151 -8.03 18.87 -11.13
N ALA A 152 -8.21 19.25 -9.86
CA ALA A 152 -8.23 20.66 -9.42
C ALA A 152 -6.89 21.37 -9.61
N GLY A 153 -5.79 20.64 -9.77
CA GLY A 153 -4.46 21.17 -9.97
C GLY A 153 -3.36 20.14 -9.78
N PRO A 154 -2.09 20.57 -9.65
CA PRO A 154 -0.98 19.65 -9.41
C PRO A 154 -1.11 18.95 -8.07
N LEU A 155 -0.82 17.65 -8.05
CA LEU A 155 -0.96 16.76 -6.90
C LEU A 155 0.36 16.05 -6.59
N LEU A 156 0.91 16.30 -5.41
CA LEU A 156 2.02 15.53 -4.87
C LEU A 156 1.46 14.19 -4.35
N THR A 157 1.88 13.08 -4.96
CA THR A 157 1.26 11.77 -4.79
C THR A 157 2.03 10.83 -3.85
N TRP A 158 3.36 10.78 -3.94
CA TRP A 158 4.23 9.95 -3.09
C TRP A 158 4.82 10.71 -1.91
N GLY A 159 4.10 11.71 -1.37
CA GLY A 159 4.52 12.43 -0.18
C GLY A 159 4.49 11.56 1.06
N LEU A 160 5.67 11.17 1.56
CA LEU A 160 5.84 10.45 2.81
C LEU A 160 5.83 11.46 3.95
N VAL A 161 4.73 11.56 4.66
CA VAL A 161 4.49 12.57 5.70
C VAL A 161 4.96 12.06 7.06
N VAL A 162 5.81 12.83 7.69
CA VAL A 162 6.37 12.58 9.03
C VAL A 162 5.72 13.53 10.02
N THR A 163 5.11 12.97 11.06
CA THR A 163 4.52 13.71 12.17
C THR A 163 4.90 13.08 13.50
N ARG A 164 4.70 13.83 14.60
CA ARG A 164 4.81 13.29 15.94
C ARG A 164 3.80 13.95 16.86
N GLY A 165 2.89 13.18 17.41
CA GLY A 165 1.94 13.66 18.40
C GLY A 165 2.65 14.08 19.70
N PRO A 166 2.11 15.03 20.47
CA PRO A 166 2.79 15.65 21.61
C PRO A 166 3.06 14.69 22.78
N ALA A 167 2.35 13.58 22.86
CA ALA A 167 2.54 12.54 23.88
C ALA A 167 3.33 11.33 23.36
N LYS A 168 3.79 11.35 22.10
CA LYS A 168 4.43 10.21 21.46
C LYS A 168 5.95 10.40 21.40
N SER A 169 6.69 9.39 21.79
CA SER A 169 8.14 9.31 21.54
C SER A 169 8.46 8.93 20.10
N ARG A 170 7.55 8.19 19.44
CA ARG A 170 7.69 7.68 18.08
C ARG A 170 7.02 8.62 17.07
N GLN A 171 7.67 8.83 15.94
CA GLN A 171 7.09 9.52 14.80
C GLN A 171 6.14 8.60 14.05
N ASN A 172 5.10 9.18 13.47
CA ASN A 172 4.23 8.53 12.50
C ASN A 172 4.80 8.77 11.10
N LEU A 173 4.74 7.77 10.26
CA LEU A 173 5.10 7.81 8.86
C LEU A 173 3.93 7.31 8.03
N GLY A 174 3.45 8.12 7.10
CA GLY A 174 2.33 7.75 6.26
C GLY A 174 2.37 8.44 4.90
N ILE A 175 1.78 7.80 3.90
CA ILE A 175 1.63 8.40 2.57
C ILE A 175 0.28 9.08 2.49
N TYR A 176 0.30 10.37 2.19
CA TYR A 176 -0.88 11.20 2.00
C TYR A 176 -0.65 12.10 0.79
N ARG A 177 -1.67 12.28 -0.03
CA ARG A 177 -1.59 13.19 -1.16
C ARG A 177 -1.71 14.64 -0.71
N GLN A 178 -1.05 15.55 -1.43
CA GLN A 178 -1.08 16.97 -1.15
C GLN A 178 -1.37 17.77 -2.43
N GLN A 179 -2.42 18.60 -2.38
CA GLN A 179 -2.76 19.50 -3.49
C GLN A 179 -1.95 20.79 -3.40
N LEU A 180 -1.28 21.17 -4.47
CA LEU A 180 -0.59 22.44 -4.58
C LEU A 180 -1.61 23.58 -4.77
N ILE A 181 -1.59 24.58 -3.89
CA ILE A 181 -2.50 25.76 -3.94
C ILE A 181 -1.78 27.09 -3.92
N GLY A 182 -0.47 27.09 -3.86
CA GLY A 182 0.31 28.34 -3.84
C GLY A 182 1.80 28.06 -3.85
N ARG A 183 2.58 29.13 -3.87
CA ARG A 183 4.04 29.04 -3.98
C ARG A 183 4.69 28.11 -2.95
N ASN A 184 4.16 28.09 -1.72
CA ASN A 184 4.66 27.30 -0.61
C ASN A 184 3.53 26.68 0.21
N ARG A 185 2.36 26.46 -0.37
CA ARG A 185 1.17 25.96 0.34
C ARG A 185 0.63 24.69 -0.33
N LEU A 186 0.43 23.65 0.48
CA LEU A 186 -0.13 22.37 0.10
C LEU A 186 -1.34 22.04 0.98
N ILE A 187 -2.43 21.55 0.41
CA ILE A 187 -3.53 20.98 1.21
C ILE A 187 -3.16 19.54 1.57
N MET A 188 -3.17 19.22 2.86
CA MET A 188 -2.85 17.89 3.38
C MET A 188 -4.11 17.06 3.54
N ARG A 189 -4.34 16.08 2.67
CA ARG A 189 -5.52 15.23 2.75
C ARG A 189 -5.41 14.21 3.87
N TRP A 190 -5.81 14.61 5.04
CA TRP A 190 -5.86 13.74 6.23
C TRP A 190 -7.28 13.30 6.56
N LEU A 191 -7.59 12.04 6.31
CA LEU A 191 -8.81 11.43 6.83
C LEU A 191 -8.71 11.29 8.36
N ALA A 192 -9.80 11.56 9.07
CA ALA A 192 -9.83 11.75 10.53
C ALA A 192 -9.24 10.59 11.36
N HIS A 193 -9.24 9.37 10.83
CA HIS A 193 -8.75 8.16 11.49
C HIS A 193 -7.27 7.83 11.18
N ARG A 194 -6.60 8.62 10.33
CA ARG A 194 -5.20 8.38 9.94
C ARG A 194 -4.23 8.95 10.98
N GLY A 195 -3.03 8.32 11.07
CA GLY A 195 -2.05 8.65 12.09
C GLY A 195 -1.66 10.13 12.15
N GLY A 196 -1.40 10.77 11.00
CA GLY A 196 -1.08 12.20 10.94
C GLY A 196 -2.23 13.10 11.42
N ALA A 197 -3.48 12.78 11.05
CA ALA A 197 -4.66 13.49 11.53
C ALA A 197 -4.86 13.36 13.05
N LEU A 198 -4.59 12.17 13.59
CA LEU A 198 -4.65 11.93 15.05
C LEU A 198 -3.58 12.73 15.78
N ASP A 199 -2.34 12.73 15.28
CA ASP A 199 -1.24 13.52 15.86
C ASP A 199 -1.55 15.03 15.86
N PHE A 200 -2.12 15.52 14.74
CA PHE A 200 -2.52 16.94 14.61
C PHE A 200 -3.66 17.29 15.57
N ARG A 201 -4.68 16.46 15.69
CA ARG A 201 -5.78 16.65 16.64
C ARG A 201 -5.26 16.71 18.09
N ASP A 202 -4.44 15.73 18.47
CA ASP A 202 -3.85 15.69 19.82
C ASP A 202 -2.98 16.93 20.10
N HIS A 203 -2.30 17.47 19.05
CA HIS A 203 -1.53 18.69 19.16
C HIS A 203 -2.44 19.93 19.36
N CYS A 204 -3.51 20.06 18.59
CA CYS A 204 -4.47 21.16 18.73
C CYS A 204 -5.12 21.21 20.12
N GLU A 205 -5.40 20.05 20.72
CA GLU A 205 -5.95 19.94 22.06
C GLU A 205 -4.95 20.38 23.15
N ARG A 206 -3.67 20.01 23.02
CA ARG A 206 -2.64 20.25 24.03
C ARG A 206 -1.92 21.59 23.87
N HIS A 207 -1.84 22.08 22.65
CA HIS A 207 -1.12 23.30 22.27
C HIS A 207 -2.01 24.21 21.39
N PRO A 208 -3.12 24.74 21.94
CA PRO A 208 -4.06 25.54 21.18
C PRO A 208 -3.39 26.71 20.45
N GLY A 209 -3.65 26.82 19.14
CA GLY A 209 -3.13 27.92 18.31
C GLY A 209 -1.64 27.83 17.94
N GLN A 210 -0.91 26.85 18.43
CA GLN A 210 0.50 26.67 18.05
C GLN A 210 0.62 25.89 16.73
N PRO A 211 1.57 26.27 15.84
CA PRO A 211 1.84 25.55 14.61
C PRO A 211 2.24 24.10 14.89
N PHE A 212 1.73 23.16 14.09
CA PHE A 212 2.07 21.75 14.16
C PHE A 212 3.17 21.41 13.16
N PRO A 213 4.38 21.04 13.58
CA PRO A 213 5.48 20.71 12.68
C PRO A 213 5.18 19.47 11.83
N VAL A 214 5.45 19.57 10.54
CA VAL A 214 5.31 18.50 9.56
C VAL A 214 6.52 18.48 8.64
N ALA A 215 6.97 17.29 8.26
CA ALA A 215 7.90 17.12 7.15
C ALA A 215 7.28 16.19 6.09
N VAL A 216 7.49 16.52 4.82
CA VAL A 216 7.08 15.69 3.68
C VAL A 216 8.32 15.26 2.90
N VAL A 217 8.49 13.97 2.76
CA VAL A 217 9.65 13.35 2.11
C VAL A 217 9.25 12.79 0.75
N ILE A 218 10.00 13.11 -0.28
CA ILE A 218 9.82 12.61 -1.64
C ILE A 218 11.08 11.85 -2.05
N GLY A 219 10.91 10.65 -2.64
CA GLY A 219 12.05 9.87 -3.08
C GLY A 219 12.86 9.25 -1.93
N ALA A 220 12.21 8.77 -0.88
CA ALA A 220 12.81 7.86 0.08
C ALA A 220 13.14 6.50 -0.58
N ASP A 221 13.94 5.67 0.10
CA ASP A 221 14.18 4.32 -0.37
C ASP A 221 12.90 3.46 -0.37
N PRO A 222 12.77 2.48 -1.30
CA PRO A 222 11.56 1.68 -1.43
C PRO A 222 11.09 0.99 -0.16
N ALA A 223 12.00 0.45 0.68
CA ALA A 223 11.63 -0.21 1.92
C ALA A 223 10.98 0.75 2.91
N THR A 224 11.41 2.02 2.93
CA THR A 224 10.81 3.06 3.76
C THR A 224 9.43 3.45 3.24
N ILE A 225 9.25 3.58 1.93
CA ILE A 225 7.95 3.87 1.29
C ILE A 225 6.96 2.72 1.56
N LEU A 226 7.39 1.48 1.30
CA LEU A 226 6.54 0.29 1.48
C LEU A 226 6.26 0.00 2.96
N GLY A 227 7.21 0.32 3.85
CA GLY A 227 7.00 0.25 5.29
C GLY A 227 5.90 1.18 5.79
N ALA A 228 5.73 2.35 5.19
CA ALA A 228 4.69 3.31 5.55
C ALA A 228 3.27 2.88 5.14
N VAL A 229 3.12 1.94 4.22
CA VAL A 229 1.82 1.41 3.76
C VAL A 229 1.53 -0.01 4.27
N THR A 230 2.51 -0.66 4.90
CA THR A 230 2.35 -2.00 5.48
C THR A 230 1.76 -1.88 6.88
N PRO A 231 0.83 -2.77 7.31
CA PRO A 231 0.25 -2.76 8.65
C PRO A 231 1.27 -3.27 9.70
N VAL A 232 2.16 -2.38 10.09
CA VAL A 232 3.19 -2.67 11.10
C VAL A 232 2.55 -2.64 12.49
N PRO A 233 2.88 -3.61 13.40
CA PRO A 233 2.42 -3.58 14.79
C PRO A 233 2.88 -2.31 15.53
N ASP A 234 2.09 -1.84 16.50
CA ASP A 234 2.43 -0.64 17.30
C ASP A 234 3.75 -0.77 18.08
N SER A 235 4.24 -1.99 18.31
CA SER A 235 5.53 -2.27 18.93
C SER A 235 6.74 -2.01 18.02
N LEU A 236 6.55 -1.84 16.72
CA LEU A 236 7.59 -1.66 15.71
C LEU A 236 7.36 -0.35 14.95
N SER A 237 8.39 0.49 14.80
CA SER A 237 8.27 1.67 13.96
C SER A 237 8.42 1.32 12.48
N GLU A 238 7.81 2.13 11.60
CA GLU A 238 7.92 1.98 10.15
C GLU A 238 9.40 2.03 9.70
N TYR A 239 10.23 2.85 10.34
CA TYR A 239 11.67 2.92 10.08
C TYR A 239 12.44 1.66 10.52
N GLN A 240 12.06 1.03 11.63
CA GLN A 240 12.62 -0.25 12.04
C GLN A 240 12.21 -1.36 11.05
N PHE A 241 10.95 -1.35 10.65
CA PHE A 241 10.44 -2.29 9.65
C PHE A 241 11.14 -2.13 8.30
N ALA A 242 11.30 -0.90 7.82
CA ALA A 242 12.09 -0.62 6.61
C ALA A 242 13.52 -1.15 6.72
N GLY A 243 14.14 -1.01 7.89
CA GLY A 243 15.46 -1.57 8.19
C GLY A 243 15.47 -3.10 8.11
N LEU A 244 14.43 -3.78 8.61
CA LEU A 244 14.29 -5.24 8.49
C LEU A 244 14.18 -5.68 7.04
N LEU A 245 13.35 -5.01 6.23
CA LEU A 245 13.17 -5.30 4.80
C LEU A 245 14.49 -5.16 4.03
N ARG A 246 15.21 -4.05 4.25
CA ARG A 246 16.46 -3.73 3.57
C ARG A 246 17.65 -4.54 4.10
N GLY A 247 17.55 -5.10 5.30
CA GLY A 247 18.63 -5.82 5.97
C GLY A 247 19.70 -4.91 6.58
N GLY A 248 19.39 -3.65 6.86
CA GLY A 248 20.27 -2.66 7.47
C GLY A 248 19.50 -1.53 8.17
N ARG A 249 20.06 -0.95 9.22
CA ARG A 249 19.43 0.14 10.00
C ARG A 249 19.05 1.31 9.07
N THR A 250 17.84 1.83 9.23
CA THR A 250 17.44 3.06 8.54
C THR A 250 18.23 4.24 9.10
N GLU A 251 18.91 4.96 8.23
CA GLU A 251 19.64 6.17 8.59
C GLU A 251 18.73 7.39 8.44
N LEU A 252 18.62 8.15 9.51
CA LEU A 252 17.79 9.36 9.60
C LEU A 252 18.67 10.58 9.84
N VAL A 253 18.14 11.75 9.51
CA VAL A 253 18.72 13.03 9.89
C VAL A 253 17.63 13.90 10.49
N LYS A 254 17.99 14.75 11.46
CA LYS A 254 17.08 15.74 12.03
C LYS A 254 16.77 16.81 10.98
N CYS A 255 15.51 17.20 10.87
CA CYS A 255 15.07 18.36 10.10
C CYS A 255 15.79 19.62 10.55
N LEU A 256 16.01 20.58 9.65
CA LEU A 256 16.66 21.84 9.98
C LEU A 256 15.73 22.78 10.76
N GLY A 257 14.41 22.71 10.53
CA GLY A 257 13.40 23.57 11.14
C GLY A 257 12.64 22.95 12.30
N SER A 258 12.82 21.67 12.60
CA SER A 258 12.05 20.98 13.66
C SER A 258 12.82 19.80 14.25
N ASP A 259 12.24 19.18 15.29
CA ASP A 259 12.78 17.95 15.91
C ASP A 259 12.38 16.66 15.19
N LEU A 260 11.70 16.77 14.04
CA LEU A 260 11.37 15.62 13.22
C LEU A 260 12.63 15.04 12.57
N GLN A 261 12.61 13.74 12.33
CA GLN A 261 13.70 13.00 11.70
C GLN A 261 13.20 12.38 10.40
N VAL A 262 13.95 12.55 9.33
CA VAL A 262 13.61 12.11 7.98
C VAL A 262 14.68 11.18 7.42
N PRO A 263 14.38 10.33 6.43
CA PRO A 263 15.38 9.48 5.79
C PRO A 263 16.53 10.29 5.21
N ALA A 264 17.75 9.94 5.63
CA ALA A 264 18.97 10.69 5.29
C ALA A 264 19.28 10.73 3.79
N TYR A 265 18.80 9.74 3.04
CA TYR A 265 19.03 9.62 1.59
C TYR A 265 17.80 9.93 0.75
N ALA A 266 16.81 10.60 1.33
CA ALA A 266 15.67 11.10 0.57
C ALA A 266 16.12 12.08 -0.54
N GLU A 267 15.40 12.14 -1.63
CA GLU A 267 15.75 13.05 -2.73
C GLU A 267 15.37 14.50 -2.40
N ILE A 268 14.16 14.70 -1.80
CA ILE A 268 13.61 16.01 -1.46
C ILE A 268 12.90 15.91 -0.11
N VAL A 269 13.03 16.94 0.72
CA VAL A 269 12.30 17.11 1.98
C VAL A 269 11.67 18.49 2.04
N LEU A 270 10.36 18.54 2.28
CA LEU A 270 9.63 19.77 2.55
C LEU A 270 9.44 19.89 4.07
N GLU A 271 9.93 20.93 4.68
CA GLU A 271 9.80 21.20 6.12
C GLU A 271 8.90 22.42 6.33
N GLY A 272 8.03 22.37 7.32
CA GLY A 272 7.14 23.48 7.66
C GLY A 272 6.12 23.09 8.71
N ALA A 273 4.97 23.74 8.71
CA ALA A 273 3.95 23.54 9.72
C ALA A 273 2.52 23.67 9.18
N ILE A 274 1.59 23.09 9.92
CA ILE A 274 0.15 23.31 9.76
C ILE A 274 -0.32 24.24 10.89
N GLN A 275 -0.86 25.41 10.53
CA GLN A 275 -1.47 26.30 11.49
C GLN A 275 -2.89 25.79 11.82
N PRO A 276 -3.24 25.56 13.12
CA PRO A 276 -4.60 25.19 13.49
C PRO A 276 -5.63 26.18 12.95
N GLY A 277 -6.65 25.68 12.25
CA GLY A 277 -7.69 26.49 11.62
C GLY A 277 -7.41 26.96 10.20
N ASP A 278 -6.17 26.82 9.68
CA ASP A 278 -5.88 27.08 8.26
C ASP A 278 -6.30 25.87 7.43
N THR A 279 -7.43 25.98 6.73
CA THR A 279 -8.00 24.95 5.87
C THR A 279 -8.29 25.48 4.47
N ALA A 280 -8.40 24.58 3.50
CA ALA A 280 -8.81 24.91 2.14
C ALA A 280 -9.54 23.72 1.49
N PRO A 281 -10.41 23.98 0.48
CA PRO A 281 -11.10 22.93 -0.26
C PRO A 281 -10.13 22.15 -1.13
N GLU A 282 -10.04 20.83 -0.91
CA GLU A 282 -9.22 19.89 -1.68
C GLU A 282 -10.07 19.16 -2.71
N GLY A 283 -9.55 19.04 -3.91
CA GLY A 283 -10.14 18.29 -5.00
C GLY A 283 -11.01 19.13 -5.96
N PRO A 284 -11.68 18.49 -6.93
CA PRO A 284 -11.71 17.05 -7.15
C PRO A 284 -10.37 16.50 -7.70
N PHE A 285 -10.11 15.20 -7.45
CA PHE A 285 -8.99 14.46 -8.04
C PHE A 285 -9.44 13.06 -8.46
N GLY A 286 -8.90 12.55 -9.55
CA GLY A 286 -9.06 11.15 -9.94
C GLY A 286 -8.48 10.23 -8.86
N ASP A 287 -9.25 9.21 -8.47
CA ASP A 287 -8.88 8.32 -7.37
C ASP A 287 -8.94 6.83 -7.79
N HIS A 288 -8.43 5.94 -6.94
CA HIS A 288 -8.27 4.49 -7.19
C HIS A 288 -9.57 3.72 -7.49
N THR A 289 -10.72 4.37 -7.39
CA THR A 289 -12.00 3.83 -7.83
C THR A 289 -12.30 4.08 -9.31
N GLY A 290 -11.49 4.90 -9.97
CA GLY A 290 -11.73 5.35 -11.34
C GLY A 290 -12.72 6.52 -11.44
N TYR A 291 -13.04 7.16 -10.32
CA TYR A 291 -13.92 8.33 -10.24
C TYR A 291 -13.21 9.48 -9.53
N TYR A 292 -13.66 10.70 -9.78
CA TYR A 292 -13.19 11.87 -9.04
C TYR A 292 -13.82 11.89 -7.65
N ASN A 293 -13.02 12.24 -6.62
CA ASN A 293 -13.53 12.43 -5.27
C ASN A 293 -14.34 13.72 -5.14
N GLU A 294 -15.16 13.78 -4.10
CA GLU A 294 -15.85 15.00 -3.69
C GLU A 294 -14.88 16.01 -3.08
N VAL A 295 -15.17 17.32 -3.26
CA VAL A 295 -14.42 18.40 -2.63
C VAL A 295 -14.70 18.42 -1.13
N ALA A 296 -13.65 18.52 -0.31
CA ALA A 296 -13.76 18.61 1.14
C ALA A 296 -12.66 19.49 1.73
N GLU A 297 -12.92 20.07 2.89
CA GLU A 297 -11.99 20.92 3.62
C GLU A 297 -10.91 20.10 4.34
N PHE A 298 -9.64 20.45 4.10
CA PHE A 298 -8.50 19.85 4.78
C PHE A 298 -7.48 20.88 5.23
N PRO A 299 -6.61 20.53 6.22
CA PRO A 299 -5.58 21.44 6.71
C PRO A 299 -4.59 21.84 5.63
N VAL A 300 -4.09 23.07 5.73
CA VAL A 300 -3.06 23.59 4.83
C VAL A 300 -1.69 23.48 5.48
N PHE A 301 -0.77 22.82 4.79
CA PHE A 301 0.64 22.73 5.14
C PHE A 301 1.40 23.87 4.46
N THR A 302 2.00 24.75 5.24
CA THR A 302 2.87 25.83 4.76
C THR A 302 4.32 25.35 4.80
N VAL A 303 4.95 25.29 3.64
CA VAL A 303 6.36 24.90 3.48
C VAL A 303 7.24 26.13 3.77
N GLU A 304 8.13 26.00 4.74
CA GLU A 304 9.07 27.06 5.18
C GLU A 304 10.48 26.81 4.65
N ARG A 305 10.79 25.54 4.33
CA ARG A 305 12.10 25.11 3.83
C ARG A 305 11.94 23.91 2.91
N ILE A 306 12.76 23.88 1.88
CA ILE A 306 12.92 22.71 1.01
C ILE A 306 14.39 22.33 1.05
N THR A 307 14.70 21.07 1.38
CA THR A 307 16.06 20.53 1.28
C THR A 307 16.10 19.41 0.25
N THR A 308 17.20 19.31 -0.48
CA THR A 308 17.35 18.29 -1.53
C THR A 308 18.77 17.73 -1.57
N ARG A 309 18.90 16.56 -2.17
CA ARG A 309 20.18 16.10 -2.72
C ARG A 309 20.57 16.97 -3.90
N ARG A 310 21.84 16.93 -4.30
CA ARG A 310 22.25 17.47 -5.62
C ARG A 310 21.61 16.63 -6.72
N ASP A 311 21.09 17.32 -7.75
CA ASP A 311 20.42 16.71 -8.89
C ASP A 311 19.33 15.73 -8.45
N PRO A 312 18.29 16.19 -7.70
CA PRO A 312 17.30 15.33 -7.11
C PRO A 312 16.38 14.69 -8.15
N ILE A 313 15.89 13.50 -7.84
CA ILE A 313 14.87 12.78 -8.62
C ILE A 313 13.50 13.00 -7.93
N TYR A 314 12.53 13.51 -8.67
CA TYR A 314 11.15 13.61 -8.18
C TYR A 314 10.43 12.28 -8.37
N HIS A 315 10.03 11.64 -7.28
CA HIS A 315 9.27 10.39 -7.33
C HIS A 315 7.78 10.68 -7.30
N SER A 316 7.05 10.20 -8.30
CA SER A 316 5.62 10.42 -8.48
C SER A 316 4.88 9.16 -8.87
N THR A 317 3.57 9.19 -8.71
CA THR A 317 2.63 8.17 -9.20
C THR A 317 1.31 8.82 -9.58
N TYR A 318 0.36 8.01 -10.02
CA TYR A 318 -1.03 8.40 -10.25
C TYR A 318 -1.97 7.35 -9.63
N THR A 319 -3.21 7.73 -9.40
CA THR A 319 -4.31 6.82 -9.06
C THR A 319 -5.40 6.93 -10.09
N GLY A 320 -6.09 5.82 -10.38
CA GLY A 320 -7.15 5.79 -11.38
C GLY A 320 -7.92 4.48 -11.37
N LYS A 321 -8.64 4.20 -12.46
CA LYS A 321 -9.31 2.91 -12.63
C LYS A 321 -8.26 1.78 -12.64
N PRO A 322 -8.37 0.77 -11.77
CA PRO A 322 -7.38 -0.30 -11.70
C PRO A 322 -7.21 -1.06 -13.05
N PRO A 323 -6.01 -1.63 -13.31
CA PRO A 323 -4.83 -1.56 -12.44
C PRO A 323 -4.16 -0.19 -12.48
N ASP A 324 -3.75 0.29 -11.32
CA ASP A 324 -2.88 1.43 -11.12
C ASP A 324 -1.72 1.03 -10.21
N GLU A 325 -0.76 1.91 -9.96
CA GLU A 325 0.41 1.57 -9.15
C GLU A 325 0.02 1.21 -7.69
N PRO A 326 -0.90 1.91 -7.01
CA PRO A 326 -1.45 1.47 -5.73
C PRO A 326 -2.10 0.08 -5.73
N ALA A 327 -2.78 -0.30 -6.82
CA ALA A 327 -3.35 -1.65 -6.96
C ALA A 327 -2.24 -2.72 -7.03
N MET A 328 -1.13 -2.44 -7.72
CA MET A 328 0.03 -3.36 -7.75
C MET A 328 0.68 -3.49 -6.38
N LEU A 329 0.74 -2.43 -5.57
CA LEU A 329 1.11 -2.52 -4.16
C LEU A 329 0.17 -3.47 -3.42
N GLY A 330 -1.14 -3.33 -3.62
CA GLY A 330 -2.17 -4.18 -3.03
C GLY A 330 -1.96 -5.66 -3.35
N VAL A 331 -1.65 -6.01 -4.60
CA VAL A 331 -1.37 -7.38 -5.04
C VAL A 331 -0.16 -7.98 -4.30
N ALA A 332 0.93 -7.21 -4.17
CA ALA A 332 2.11 -7.68 -3.45
C ALA A 332 1.87 -7.77 -1.94
N LEU A 333 1.28 -6.75 -1.33
CA LEU A 333 0.99 -6.72 0.11
C LEU A 333 -0.07 -7.75 0.51
N ASN A 334 -0.88 -8.22 -0.42
CA ASN A 334 -1.80 -9.33 -0.18
C ASN A 334 -1.07 -10.55 0.40
N GLU A 335 0.13 -10.87 -0.12
CA GLU A 335 0.93 -11.98 0.39
C GLU A 335 1.40 -11.77 1.84
N VAL A 336 1.57 -10.53 2.26
CA VAL A 336 1.86 -10.18 3.68
C VAL A 336 0.63 -10.40 4.56
N PHE A 337 -0.59 -10.14 4.03
CA PHE A 337 -1.83 -10.31 4.80
C PHE A 337 -2.21 -11.78 5.01
N VAL A 338 -1.89 -12.68 4.07
CA VAL A 338 -2.28 -14.10 4.16
C VAL A 338 -1.85 -14.74 5.49
N PRO A 339 -0.58 -14.69 5.93
CA PRO A 339 -0.18 -15.26 7.22
C PRO A 339 -0.82 -14.58 8.44
N LEU A 340 -1.09 -13.28 8.37
CA LEU A 340 -1.79 -12.55 9.44
C LEU A 340 -3.22 -13.06 9.62
N LEU A 341 -3.93 -13.30 8.51
CA LEU A 341 -5.27 -13.88 8.51
C LEU A 341 -5.25 -15.32 8.97
N GLN A 342 -4.32 -16.14 8.48
CA GLN A 342 -4.18 -17.54 8.85
C GLN A 342 -3.88 -17.75 10.33
N LYS A 343 -3.16 -16.83 10.98
CA LYS A 343 -2.94 -16.89 12.43
C LYS A 343 -4.23 -16.73 13.21
N GLN A 344 -5.14 -15.87 12.76
CA GLN A 344 -6.44 -15.62 13.39
C GLN A 344 -7.52 -16.62 12.95
N PHE A 345 -7.48 -17.05 11.70
CA PHE A 345 -8.42 -17.96 11.06
C PHE A 345 -7.65 -19.11 10.40
N PRO A 346 -7.26 -20.16 11.16
CA PRO A 346 -6.42 -21.25 10.64
C PRO A 346 -7.06 -22.05 9.51
N GLU A 347 -8.39 -21.97 9.39
CA GLU A 347 -9.15 -22.57 8.30
C GLU A 347 -8.91 -21.92 6.94
N ILE A 348 -8.45 -20.66 6.88
CA ILE A 348 -8.15 -19.95 5.64
C ILE A 348 -6.88 -20.55 5.03
N THR A 349 -6.98 -21.09 3.82
CA THR A 349 -5.84 -21.65 3.07
C THR A 349 -5.17 -20.63 2.18
N ASP A 350 -5.95 -19.70 1.60
CA ASP A 350 -5.45 -18.57 0.85
C ASP A 350 -6.45 -17.41 0.87
N PHE A 351 -5.96 -16.20 0.56
CA PHE A 351 -6.73 -14.96 0.56
C PHE A 351 -6.24 -14.08 -0.60
N TYR A 352 -7.15 -13.51 -1.36
CA TYR A 352 -6.82 -12.72 -2.52
C TYR A 352 -7.65 -11.43 -2.62
N LEU A 353 -6.95 -10.32 -2.80
CA LEU A 353 -7.52 -9.00 -3.11
C LEU A 353 -7.21 -8.71 -4.58
N PRO A 354 -8.14 -8.95 -5.50
CA PRO A 354 -7.90 -8.68 -6.90
C PRO A 354 -7.77 -7.17 -7.16
N PRO A 355 -6.86 -6.73 -8.05
CA PRO A 355 -6.67 -5.31 -8.36
C PRO A 355 -7.96 -4.65 -8.85
N GLU A 356 -8.80 -5.37 -9.58
CA GLU A 356 -10.11 -4.91 -10.08
C GLU A 356 -11.09 -4.61 -8.93
N GLY A 357 -10.84 -5.14 -7.75
CA GLY A 357 -11.60 -4.87 -6.52
C GLY A 357 -11.28 -3.52 -5.87
N CYS A 358 -10.57 -2.63 -6.53
CA CYS A 358 -10.22 -1.29 -6.04
C CYS A 358 -9.64 -1.35 -4.62
N SER A 359 -8.43 -1.91 -4.48
CA SER A 359 -7.74 -2.20 -3.22
C SER A 359 -8.41 -3.37 -2.47
N TYR A 360 -9.07 -3.16 -1.34
CA TYR A 360 -9.64 -4.21 -0.47
C TYR A 360 -11.19 -4.29 -0.51
N ARG A 361 -11.83 -3.72 -1.53
CA ARG A 361 -13.31 -3.73 -1.60
C ARG A 361 -13.90 -5.07 -2.01
N LEU A 362 -13.12 -5.90 -2.69
CA LEU A 362 -13.45 -7.28 -2.99
C LEU A 362 -12.36 -8.20 -2.44
N ALA A 363 -12.76 -9.23 -1.68
CA ALA A 363 -11.88 -10.29 -1.22
C ALA A 363 -12.41 -11.64 -1.69
N VAL A 364 -11.51 -12.51 -2.17
CA VAL A 364 -11.79 -13.90 -2.47
C VAL A 364 -11.01 -14.76 -1.47
N VAL A 365 -11.67 -15.70 -0.82
CA VAL A 365 -11.12 -16.47 0.29
C VAL A 365 -11.25 -17.94 0.01
N SER A 366 -10.16 -18.66 0.09
CA SER A 366 -10.13 -20.13 0.07
C SER A 366 -10.01 -20.67 1.47
N MET A 367 -10.81 -21.66 1.84
CA MET A 367 -10.82 -22.23 3.19
C MET A 367 -11.04 -23.73 3.22
N LYS A 368 -10.59 -24.37 4.30
CA LYS A 368 -11.00 -25.72 4.69
C LYS A 368 -12.20 -25.66 5.61
N LYS A 369 -13.37 -25.83 5.02
CA LYS A 369 -14.64 -25.88 5.75
C LYS A 369 -14.66 -27.04 6.74
N GLN A 370 -15.16 -26.82 7.96
CA GLN A 370 -15.17 -27.82 9.05
C GLN A 370 -16.56 -28.13 9.60
N TYR A 371 -17.54 -27.25 9.35
CA TYR A 371 -18.91 -27.41 9.80
C TYR A 371 -19.88 -26.56 8.96
N PRO A 372 -21.19 -26.84 8.97
CA PRO A 372 -22.20 -26.03 8.31
C PRO A 372 -22.18 -24.57 8.79
N GLY A 373 -22.29 -23.62 7.86
CA GLY A 373 -22.24 -22.18 8.16
C GLY A 373 -20.87 -21.57 8.42
N HIS A 374 -19.78 -22.36 8.32
CA HIS A 374 -18.41 -21.89 8.60
C HIS A 374 -17.97 -20.76 7.68
N ALA A 375 -18.37 -20.76 6.40
CA ALA A 375 -18.07 -19.68 5.46
C ALA A 375 -18.61 -18.32 5.94
N LYS A 376 -19.82 -18.29 6.50
CA LYS A 376 -20.41 -17.03 7.04
C LYS A 376 -19.62 -16.50 8.24
N ARG A 377 -19.13 -17.41 9.13
CA ARG A 377 -18.24 -17.00 10.23
C ARG A 377 -16.96 -16.34 9.71
N VAL A 378 -16.35 -16.89 8.66
CA VAL A 378 -15.14 -16.31 8.02
C VAL A 378 -15.44 -14.93 7.45
N MET A 379 -16.59 -14.72 6.78
CA MET A 379 -17.00 -13.40 6.28
C MET A 379 -17.06 -12.36 7.40
N PHE A 380 -17.75 -12.66 8.52
CA PHE A 380 -17.79 -11.77 9.68
C PHE A 380 -16.41 -11.52 10.28
N GLY A 381 -15.59 -12.56 10.34
CA GLY A 381 -14.23 -12.47 10.84
C GLY A 381 -13.40 -11.48 10.02
N ILE A 382 -13.40 -11.59 8.69
CA ILE A 382 -12.64 -10.71 7.80
C ILE A 382 -13.11 -9.27 7.93
N TRP A 383 -14.41 -9.00 7.92
CA TRP A 383 -14.96 -7.65 8.04
C TRP A 383 -14.58 -6.94 9.36
N SER A 384 -14.24 -7.69 10.41
CA SER A 384 -13.91 -7.14 11.73
C SER A 384 -12.44 -7.19 12.12
N PHE A 385 -11.58 -7.93 11.37
CA PHE A 385 -10.22 -8.25 11.83
C PHE A 385 -9.22 -7.10 11.69
N LEU A 386 -9.08 -6.54 10.50
CA LEU A 386 -8.17 -5.41 10.24
C LEU A 386 -8.96 -4.19 9.81
N ARG A 387 -8.48 -3.00 10.19
CA ARG A 387 -9.17 -1.73 9.90
C ARG A 387 -9.53 -1.55 8.42
N GLN A 388 -8.62 -1.90 7.50
CA GLN A 388 -8.89 -1.78 6.07
C GLN A 388 -10.00 -2.72 5.60
N PHE A 389 -10.18 -3.88 6.20
CA PHE A 389 -11.20 -4.85 5.80
C PHE A 389 -12.61 -4.47 6.28
N MET A 390 -12.74 -3.51 7.20
CA MET A 390 -14.06 -2.95 7.48
C MET A 390 -14.67 -2.25 6.25
N TYR A 391 -13.85 -1.87 5.26
CA TYR A 391 -14.30 -1.29 3.98
C TYR A 391 -14.48 -2.33 2.87
N THR A 392 -14.19 -3.61 3.11
CA THR A 392 -14.45 -4.68 2.14
C THR A 392 -15.95 -4.80 1.89
N LYS A 393 -16.36 -4.60 0.65
CA LYS A 393 -17.76 -4.59 0.23
C LYS A 393 -18.25 -5.98 -0.12
N PHE A 394 -17.43 -6.73 -0.87
CA PHE A 394 -17.75 -8.06 -1.34
C PHE A 394 -16.76 -9.09 -0.79
N ILE A 395 -17.26 -10.21 -0.30
CA ILE A 395 -16.43 -11.38 0.08
C ILE A 395 -16.99 -12.60 -0.62
N ILE A 396 -16.16 -13.32 -1.37
CA ILE A 396 -16.47 -14.62 -1.95
C ILE A 396 -15.66 -15.65 -1.19
N VAL A 397 -16.30 -16.66 -0.62
CA VAL A 397 -15.64 -17.74 0.10
C VAL A 397 -15.79 -19.05 -0.69
N THR A 398 -14.68 -19.75 -0.95
CA THR A 398 -14.62 -21.02 -1.66
C THR A 398 -13.94 -22.09 -0.82
N ASP A 399 -14.05 -23.34 -1.21
CA ASP A 399 -13.18 -24.41 -0.69
C ASP A 399 -11.76 -24.32 -1.31
N ASP A 400 -10.82 -25.09 -0.75
CA ASP A 400 -9.42 -25.11 -1.15
C ASP A 400 -9.12 -25.86 -2.46
N ASP A 401 -10.14 -26.38 -3.11
CA ASP A 401 -10.08 -26.95 -4.46
C ASP A 401 -10.25 -25.89 -5.58
N VAL A 402 -10.51 -24.63 -5.23
CA VAL A 402 -10.69 -23.51 -6.15
C VAL A 402 -9.44 -22.61 -6.14
N ASN A 403 -8.88 -22.34 -7.32
CA ASN A 403 -7.82 -21.34 -7.45
C ASN A 403 -8.42 -19.94 -7.39
N ILE A 404 -8.37 -19.30 -6.23
CA ILE A 404 -8.97 -17.97 -6.01
C ILE A 404 -8.28 -16.83 -6.77
N ARG A 405 -7.13 -17.09 -7.40
CA ARG A 405 -6.41 -16.12 -8.26
C ARG A 405 -6.78 -16.27 -9.73
N ASP A 406 -7.53 -17.29 -10.09
CA ASP A 406 -8.12 -17.48 -11.42
C ASP A 406 -9.62 -17.17 -11.39
N TRP A 407 -10.01 -16.05 -11.98
CA TRP A 407 -11.42 -15.66 -12.08
C TRP A 407 -12.31 -16.67 -12.79
N LYS A 408 -11.77 -17.47 -13.72
CA LYS A 408 -12.55 -18.53 -14.39
C LYS A 408 -12.97 -19.59 -13.39
N ASP A 409 -12.06 -19.96 -12.49
CA ASP A 409 -12.31 -20.95 -11.46
C ASP A 409 -13.26 -20.42 -10.37
N VAL A 410 -13.05 -19.15 -9.95
CA VAL A 410 -13.95 -18.47 -9.00
C VAL A 410 -15.38 -18.34 -9.57
N ILE A 411 -15.54 -17.93 -10.83
CA ILE A 411 -16.84 -17.82 -11.48
C ILE A 411 -17.49 -19.21 -11.60
N TRP A 412 -16.72 -20.24 -11.95
CA TRP A 412 -17.22 -21.61 -11.96
C TRP A 412 -17.78 -22.01 -10.59
N ALA A 413 -17.02 -21.79 -9.51
CA ALA A 413 -17.49 -22.10 -8.16
C ALA A 413 -18.77 -21.31 -7.78
N MET A 414 -18.83 -20.04 -8.10
CA MET A 414 -20.02 -19.20 -7.86
C MET A 414 -21.24 -19.72 -8.62
N THR A 415 -21.08 -20.11 -9.88
CA THR A 415 -22.21 -20.52 -10.73
C THR A 415 -22.69 -21.95 -10.45
N THR A 416 -21.85 -22.80 -9.87
CA THR A 416 -22.16 -24.21 -9.61
C THR A 416 -22.50 -24.54 -8.17
N ARG A 417 -22.06 -23.71 -7.19
CA ARG A 417 -22.17 -24.00 -5.75
C ARG A 417 -23.08 -23.05 -4.99
N VAL A 418 -23.46 -21.89 -5.59
CA VAL A 418 -24.24 -20.86 -4.90
C VAL A 418 -25.71 -20.92 -5.30
N ASP A 419 -26.57 -21.06 -4.30
CA ASP A 419 -27.98 -20.67 -4.39
C ASP A 419 -28.09 -19.22 -3.90
N ALA A 420 -28.63 -18.32 -4.74
CA ALA A 420 -28.59 -16.89 -4.49
C ALA A 420 -29.30 -16.45 -3.19
N ALA A 421 -30.32 -17.19 -2.73
CA ALA A 421 -31.03 -16.86 -1.49
C ALA A 421 -30.35 -17.47 -0.26
N ARG A 422 -29.96 -18.75 -0.33
CA ARG A 422 -29.36 -19.48 0.79
C ARG A 422 -27.94 -19.02 1.12
N ASP A 423 -27.13 -18.76 0.07
CA ASP A 423 -25.68 -18.67 0.18
C ASP A 423 -25.17 -17.22 0.15
N THR A 424 -26.07 -16.25 0.11
CA THR A 424 -25.70 -14.83 0.25
C THR A 424 -25.95 -14.34 1.68
N LEU A 425 -25.12 -13.40 2.09
CA LEU A 425 -25.22 -12.68 3.35
C LEU A 425 -25.15 -11.18 3.07
N ILE A 426 -26.21 -10.45 3.34
CA ILE A 426 -26.24 -8.98 3.24
C ILE A 426 -26.18 -8.41 4.65
N ALA A 427 -25.21 -7.51 4.88
CA ALA A 427 -25.09 -6.74 6.11
C ALA A 427 -25.30 -5.26 5.78
N GLU A 428 -26.43 -4.72 6.20
CA GLU A 428 -26.82 -3.33 5.96
C GLU A 428 -26.28 -2.38 7.03
N ASN A 429 -26.24 -1.08 6.72
CA ASN A 429 -25.85 0.00 7.65
C ASN A 429 -24.46 -0.24 8.28
N THR A 430 -23.50 -0.61 7.46
CA THR A 430 -22.12 -0.88 7.86
C THR A 430 -21.17 0.20 7.32
N PRO A 431 -20.03 0.43 7.96
CA PRO A 431 -19.00 1.32 7.42
C PRO A 431 -18.55 0.88 6.03
N ILE A 432 -18.48 1.84 5.12
CA ILE A 432 -17.96 1.67 3.76
C ILE A 432 -17.00 2.82 3.45
N ASP A 433 -16.15 2.65 2.45
CA ASP A 433 -15.26 3.71 2.00
C ASP A 433 -16.10 4.89 1.47
N TYR A 434 -15.75 6.12 1.88
CA TYR A 434 -16.42 7.35 1.43
C TYR A 434 -16.32 7.58 -0.09
N LEU A 435 -15.33 6.95 -0.78
CA LEU A 435 -15.20 6.94 -2.24
C LEU A 435 -16.14 5.92 -2.92
N ASP A 436 -16.98 5.22 -2.18
CA ASP A 436 -17.98 4.32 -2.75
C ASP A 436 -19.26 5.09 -3.10
N PHE A 437 -19.30 5.68 -4.30
CA PHE A 437 -20.47 6.40 -4.79
C PHE A 437 -21.71 5.52 -5.04
N ALA A 438 -21.57 4.19 -4.98
CA ALA A 438 -22.70 3.26 -5.03
C ALA A 438 -23.36 3.08 -3.65
N SER A 439 -22.77 3.59 -2.58
CA SER A 439 -23.41 3.59 -1.26
C SER A 439 -24.52 4.65 -1.18
N PRO A 440 -25.61 4.39 -0.44
CA PRO A 440 -26.71 5.35 -0.33
C PRO A 440 -26.35 6.62 0.45
N VAL A 441 -25.37 6.52 1.34
CA VAL A 441 -24.85 7.62 2.16
C VAL A 441 -23.32 7.52 2.20
N ALA A 442 -22.62 8.65 2.15
CA ALA A 442 -21.16 8.68 2.24
C ALA A 442 -20.68 8.01 3.55
N GLY A 443 -19.79 7.03 3.40
CA GLY A 443 -19.24 6.27 4.53
C GLY A 443 -20.17 5.22 5.17
N LEU A 444 -21.42 5.08 4.70
CA LEU A 444 -22.37 4.10 5.20
C LEU A 444 -23.06 3.36 4.05
N GLY A 445 -22.96 2.04 4.04
CA GLY A 445 -23.50 1.22 2.96
C GLY A 445 -23.77 -0.21 3.40
N SER A 446 -23.84 -1.11 2.44
CA SER A 446 -24.10 -2.54 2.68
C SER A 446 -22.93 -3.38 2.19
N LYS A 447 -22.82 -4.59 2.75
CA LYS A 447 -21.84 -5.61 2.40
C LYS A 447 -22.55 -6.86 1.90
N LEU A 448 -21.89 -7.56 0.95
CA LEU A 448 -22.38 -8.83 0.42
C LEU A 448 -21.31 -9.89 0.60
N GLY A 449 -21.65 -10.98 1.30
CA GLY A 449 -20.88 -12.21 1.33
C GLY A 449 -21.52 -13.28 0.46
N ILE A 450 -20.71 -14.06 -0.26
CA ILE A 450 -21.15 -15.17 -1.12
C ILE A 450 -20.44 -16.43 -0.65
N ASP A 451 -21.21 -17.44 -0.22
CA ASP A 451 -20.70 -18.75 0.16
C ASP A 451 -20.69 -19.70 -1.07
N ALA A 452 -19.58 -19.73 -1.77
CA ALA A 452 -19.31 -20.61 -2.92
C ALA A 452 -18.58 -21.91 -2.51
N THR A 453 -18.74 -22.36 -1.25
CA THR A 453 -18.22 -23.65 -0.79
C THR A 453 -19.17 -24.80 -1.16
N ASN A 454 -18.65 -26.03 -1.20
CA ASN A 454 -19.47 -27.23 -1.27
C ASN A 454 -20.43 -27.29 -0.07
N LYS A 455 -21.68 -27.75 -0.28
CA LYS A 455 -22.69 -27.79 0.79
C LYS A 455 -22.64 -29.12 1.53
N TRP A 456 -22.69 -29.02 2.85
CA TRP A 456 -22.70 -30.15 3.75
C TRP A 456 -24.12 -30.57 4.13
N PRO A 457 -24.33 -31.79 4.68
CA PRO A 457 -25.61 -32.17 5.25
C PRO A 457 -26.09 -31.11 6.28
N GLY A 458 -27.33 -30.67 6.16
CA GLY A 458 -27.91 -29.60 6.97
C GLY A 458 -27.87 -28.21 6.31
N GLU A 459 -27.04 -27.98 5.28
CA GLU A 459 -27.05 -26.76 4.47
C GLU A 459 -27.95 -26.89 3.23
N THR A 460 -28.18 -28.10 2.78
CA THR A 460 -29.09 -28.44 1.68
C THR A 460 -29.77 -29.79 1.95
N SER A 461 -30.97 -29.95 1.42
CA SER A 461 -31.69 -31.24 1.44
C SER A 461 -31.32 -32.17 0.28
N ARG A 462 -30.58 -31.65 -0.72
CA ARG A 462 -30.12 -32.47 -1.86
C ARG A 462 -28.79 -33.14 -1.53
N GLU A 463 -28.61 -34.36 -2.11
CA GLU A 463 -27.28 -34.94 -2.20
C GLU A 463 -26.38 -34.01 -3.04
N TRP A 464 -25.18 -33.70 -2.51
CA TRP A 464 -24.25 -32.80 -3.18
C TRP A 464 -23.58 -33.49 -4.35
N GLY A 465 -23.38 -32.79 -5.45
CA GLY A 465 -22.79 -33.34 -6.67
C GLY A 465 -21.35 -33.81 -6.46
N ARG A 466 -20.99 -34.90 -7.10
CA ARG A 466 -19.62 -35.43 -7.12
C ARG A 466 -18.78 -34.71 -8.16
N ALA A 467 -17.63 -34.16 -7.74
CA ALA A 467 -16.70 -33.50 -8.65
C ALA A 467 -16.11 -34.50 -9.68
N ILE A 468 -15.94 -34.06 -10.91
CA ILE A 468 -15.27 -34.84 -11.98
C ILE A 468 -13.77 -34.56 -11.83
N VAL A 469 -13.03 -35.61 -11.49
CA VAL A 469 -11.58 -35.58 -11.32
C VAL A 469 -10.95 -36.70 -12.13
N MET A 470 -9.92 -36.35 -12.91
CA MET A 470 -9.17 -37.35 -13.67
C MET A 470 -8.32 -38.24 -12.73
N ASP A 471 -8.25 -39.52 -13.02
CA ASP A 471 -7.40 -40.45 -12.30
C ASP A 471 -5.92 -40.05 -12.35
N GLU A 472 -5.24 -40.11 -11.21
CA GLU A 472 -3.84 -39.68 -11.07
C GLU A 472 -2.86 -40.55 -11.90
N ALA A 473 -3.18 -41.83 -12.14
CA ALA A 473 -2.38 -42.68 -13.02
C ALA A 473 -2.50 -42.25 -14.49
N VAL A 474 -3.70 -41.76 -14.87
CA VAL A 474 -3.93 -41.21 -16.23
C VAL A 474 -3.21 -39.88 -16.39
N LYS A 475 -3.26 -39.00 -15.41
CA LYS A 475 -2.53 -37.73 -15.45
C LYS A 475 -1.03 -37.94 -15.65
N ARG A 476 -0.41 -38.76 -14.80
CA ARG A 476 1.03 -39.12 -14.92
C ARG A 476 1.38 -39.73 -16.28
N ARG A 477 0.50 -40.52 -16.84
CA ARG A 477 0.70 -41.11 -18.16
C ARG A 477 0.64 -40.07 -19.28
N VAL A 478 -0.29 -39.12 -19.16
CA VAL A 478 -0.41 -38.03 -20.11
C VAL A 478 0.78 -37.08 -19.98
N ASP A 479 1.23 -36.75 -18.76
CA ASP A 479 2.43 -35.94 -18.54
C ASP A 479 3.66 -36.55 -19.23
N ALA A 480 3.84 -37.85 -19.16
CA ALA A 480 4.92 -38.55 -19.83
C ALA A 480 4.81 -38.58 -21.38
N LEU A 481 3.64 -38.32 -21.92
CA LEU A 481 3.38 -38.23 -23.36
C LEU A 481 3.43 -36.79 -23.87
N TRP A 482 3.35 -35.79 -22.97
CA TRP A 482 3.08 -34.40 -23.33
C TRP A 482 4.08 -33.81 -24.34
N GLU A 483 5.40 -34.08 -24.12
CA GLU A 483 6.45 -33.62 -25.03
C GLU A 483 6.37 -34.28 -26.43
N GLN A 484 5.74 -35.47 -26.52
CA GLN A 484 5.59 -36.18 -27.78
C GLN A 484 4.37 -35.74 -28.59
N LEU A 485 3.45 -34.99 -27.95
CA LEU A 485 2.20 -34.55 -28.59
C LEU A 485 2.40 -33.26 -29.43
N ASP A 486 3.52 -32.58 -29.27
CA ASP A 486 3.87 -31.35 -30.00
C ASP A 486 2.74 -30.27 -29.99
N LEU A 487 2.11 -30.10 -28.80
CA LEU A 487 0.95 -29.20 -28.55
C LEU A 487 1.36 -27.88 -27.88
#